data_e7dc642970129018a8c30b9a4f42d299
#
_entry.id   e7dc642970129018a8c30b9a4f42d299
#
_cell.length_a   1.000
_cell.length_b   1.000
_cell.length_c   1.000
_cell.angle_alpha   90.00
_cell.angle_beta   90.00
_cell.angle_gamma   90.00
#
_symmetry.space_group_name_H-M   'P 1'
#
loop_
_entity.id
_entity.type
_entity.pdbx_description
1 polymer ?
#
loop_
_entity_poly.entity_id
_entity_poly.type
_entity_poly.pdbx_seq_one_letter_code
_entity_poly.pdbx_strand_id
1 'polypeptide(L)'
;MRDIVEAIIEGIPRGVPVYAMPMEGRFGQGVRQGVTVALNRFLDLPGTRLDALSPDGKWIYESLGRGEVRSGRSLESLLAAYRYGARVTFRAISRLVDVSQMSPDVLLSLGESLFAYIDEISAASAQGYAQEQSERAGEQQRLRAELLEMLLRGDSSDGGPARLAAAVGWTLPESVVVALVPFPHVEGLRAGLGPEGLVAERGTDVVVVFPSSSGLRRRRELERALAGRRAVVGPPRPWQHAGESLQLATSAGAHGIGRPLDADAGGAVGAAGAGATVWVEDHLAELVVRAEPLATDDLARRRLAPLEELRPLVRARLTETLLSWLRHQGQRAPIADELFVHQQTVGYRVAQLKQIFGDDLDDPEVRFELELVLRAG
;
A
#
# COMPACT_ATOMS: atom_id res chain seq x y z
N MET A 1 36.55 40.60 0.28
CA MET A 1 36.07 39.24 -0.06
C MET A 1 36.32 38.23 1.06
N ARG A 2 37.53 37.97 1.42
CA ARG A 2 37.92 36.98 2.47
C ARG A 2 37.20 37.24 3.79
N ASP A 3 37.15 38.48 4.26
CA ASP A 3 36.48 38.85 5.52
C ASP A 3 34.96 38.63 5.50
N ILE A 4 34.31 38.78 4.32
CA ILE A 4 32.90 38.51 4.15
C ILE A 4 32.63 37.01 4.23
N VAL A 5 33.45 36.20 3.56
CA VAL A 5 33.41 34.74 3.62
C VAL A 5 33.52 34.23 5.05
N GLU A 6 34.53 34.72 5.79
CA GLU A 6 34.72 34.34 7.19
C GLU A 6 33.51 34.77 8.07
N ALA A 7 33.01 35.98 7.91
CA ALA A 7 31.85 36.48 8.66
C ALA A 7 30.58 35.65 8.41
N ILE A 8 30.42 35.14 7.19
CA ILE A 8 29.27 34.27 6.86
C ILE A 8 29.45 32.91 7.54
N ILE A 9 30.66 32.30 7.43
CA ILE A 9 30.97 30.97 7.98
C ILE A 9 30.86 30.95 9.50
N GLU A 10 31.40 31.96 10.17
CA GLU A 10 31.33 32.09 11.63
C GLU A 10 29.92 32.39 12.12
N GLY A 11 29.10 33.03 11.29
CA GLY A 11 27.76 33.42 11.65
C GLY A 11 26.68 32.41 11.36
N ILE A 12 26.87 31.52 10.38
CA ILE A 12 25.90 30.46 10.05
C ILE A 12 25.51 29.61 11.28
N PRO A 13 26.46 29.09 12.09
CA PRO A 13 26.13 28.33 13.29
C PRO A 13 25.28 29.07 14.31
N ARG A 14 25.43 30.39 14.39
CA ARG A 14 24.63 31.26 15.28
C ARG A 14 23.25 31.56 14.73
N GLY A 15 23.15 31.72 13.42
CA GLY A 15 21.92 32.04 12.74
C GLY A 15 21.04 30.84 12.39
N VAL A 16 21.64 29.66 12.28
CA VAL A 16 20.99 28.40 11.89
C VAL A 16 21.53 27.27 12.79
N PRO A 17 20.89 27.00 13.94
CA PRO A 17 21.43 26.10 14.96
C PRO A 17 21.73 24.69 14.49
N VAL A 18 21.07 24.17 13.48
CA VAL A 18 21.31 22.83 12.91
C VAL A 18 22.72 22.71 12.30
N TYR A 19 23.36 23.84 11.96
CA TYR A 19 24.76 23.91 11.52
C TYR A 19 25.73 24.28 12.64
N ALA A 20 25.30 24.25 13.91
CA ALA A 20 26.16 24.47 15.07
C ALA A 20 27.10 23.26 15.32
N MET A 21 27.87 22.90 14.30
CA MET A 21 28.89 21.84 14.33
C MET A 21 30.25 22.44 13.92
N PRO A 22 31.37 21.76 14.26
CA PRO A 22 32.67 22.25 13.85
C PRO A 22 32.74 22.45 12.33
N MET A 23 33.05 23.68 11.91
CA MET A 23 33.25 24.06 10.50
C MET A 23 34.65 23.64 10.04
N GLU A 24 35.07 22.42 10.42
CA GLU A 24 36.36 21.81 10.13
C GLU A 24 36.21 20.59 9.22
N GLY A 25 37.32 20.09 8.69
CA GLY A 25 37.33 18.92 7.82
C GLY A 25 36.62 19.15 6.49
N ARG A 26 36.12 18.07 5.89
CA ARG A 26 35.46 18.08 4.55
C ARG A 26 34.20 18.94 4.50
N PHE A 27 33.42 18.97 5.59
CA PHE A 27 32.18 19.75 5.65
C PHE A 27 32.50 21.26 5.66
N GLY A 28 33.35 21.72 6.56
CA GLY A 28 33.74 23.14 6.63
C GLY A 28 34.43 23.65 5.37
N GLN A 29 35.26 22.81 4.73
CA GLN A 29 35.87 23.12 3.43
C GLN A 29 34.80 23.27 2.34
N GLY A 30 33.81 22.37 2.28
CA GLY A 30 32.68 22.44 1.34
C GLY A 30 31.84 23.71 1.52
N VAL A 31 31.52 24.06 2.77
CA VAL A 31 30.77 25.31 3.07
C VAL A 31 31.58 26.53 2.65
N ARG A 32 32.87 26.58 2.98
CA ARG A 32 33.79 27.69 2.60
C ARG A 32 33.86 27.86 1.09
N GLN A 33 34.08 26.77 0.37
CA GLN A 33 34.11 26.76 -1.08
C GLN A 33 32.76 27.22 -1.68
N GLY A 34 31.65 26.70 -1.17
CA GLY A 34 30.32 27.10 -1.61
C GLY A 34 30.03 28.58 -1.40
N VAL A 35 30.34 29.11 -0.22
CA VAL A 35 30.19 30.54 0.07
C VAL A 35 31.08 31.40 -0.82
N THR A 36 32.31 30.98 -1.07
CA THR A 36 33.27 31.69 -1.94
C THR A 36 32.76 31.76 -3.39
N VAL A 37 32.32 30.62 -3.92
CA VAL A 37 31.72 30.51 -5.27
C VAL A 37 30.47 31.39 -5.38
N ALA A 38 29.60 31.32 -4.37
CA ALA A 38 28.40 32.12 -4.30
C ALA A 38 28.66 33.62 -4.36
N LEU A 39 29.58 34.10 -3.53
CA LEU A 39 29.94 35.51 -3.48
C LEU A 39 30.62 35.99 -4.77
N ASN A 40 31.54 35.24 -5.34
CA ASN A 40 32.14 35.60 -6.63
C ASN A 40 31.11 35.74 -7.72
N ARG A 41 30.22 34.71 -7.85
CA ARG A 41 29.16 34.76 -8.87
C ARG A 41 28.23 35.93 -8.66
N PHE A 42 27.79 36.20 -7.42
CA PHE A 42 26.92 37.31 -7.11
C PHE A 42 27.52 38.66 -7.50
N LEU A 43 28.83 38.84 -7.25
CA LEU A 43 29.52 40.10 -7.58
C LEU A 43 29.70 40.34 -9.07
N ASP A 44 29.63 39.28 -9.89
CA ASP A 44 29.71 39.39 -11.35
C ASP A 44 28.35 39.77 -11.99
N LEU A 45 27.25 39.73 -11.24
CA LEU A 45 25.87 39.94 -11.78
C LEU A 45 25.46 41.40 -11.93
N PRO A 46 25.72 42.30 -10.98
CA PRO A 46 25.19 43.68 -11.03
C PRO A 46 25.52 44.41 -12.32
N GLY A 47 24.50 44.95 -12.97
CA GLY A 47 24.62 45.67 -14.23
C GLY A 47 24.83 44.80 -15.46
N THR A 48 24.74 43.49 -15.35
CA THR A 48 24.83 42.55 -16.47
C THR A 48 23.47 41.93 -16.81
N ARG A 49 23.36 41.25 -17.96
CA ARG A 49 22.19 40.44 -18.35
C ARG A 49 22.50 38.93 -18.22
N LEU A 50 23.48 38.59 -17.40
CA LEU A 50 23.85 37.18 -17.18
C LEU A 50 22.81 36.51 -16.28
N ASP A 51 22.52 35.24 -16.57
CA ASP A 51 21.71 34.42 -15.69
C ASP A 51 22.36 34.33 -14.31
N ALA A 52 21.59 34.32 -13.24
CA ALA A 52 22.10 34.26 -11.88
C ALA A 52 22.94 32.99 -11.67
N LEU A 53 22.53 31.87 -12.23
CA LEU A 53 23.27 30.61 -12.23
C LEU A 53 23.66 30.18 -13.64
N SER A 54 24.92 29.75 -13.81
CA SER A 54 25.31 28.94 -14.95
C SER A 54 24.83 27.49 -14.78
N PRO A 55 24.76 26.68 -15.85
CA PRO A 55 24.41 25.25 -15.73
C PRO A 55 25.27 24.51 -14.69
N ASP A 56 26.58 24.74 -14.67
CA ASP A 56 27.49 24.15 -13.68
C ASP A 56 27.23 24.68 -12.27
N GLY A 57 26.90 25.97 -12.14
CA GLY A 57 26.51 26.58 -10.87
C GLY A 57 25.23 25.98 -10.31
N LYS A 58 24.25 25.70 -11.15
CA LYS A 58 22.98 25.08 -10.77
C LYS A 58 23.23 23.69 -10.13
N TRP A 59 24.08 22.88 -10.73
CA TRP A 59 24.42 21.55 -10.21
C TRP A 59 24.99 21.59 -8.77
N ILE A 60 25.78 22.60 -8.44
CA ILE A 60 26.34 22.79 -7.08
C ILE A 60 25.20 22.91 -6.06
N TYR A 61 24.22 23.76 -6.33
CA TYR A 61 23.09 23.99 -5.42
C TYR A 61 22.12 22.83 -5.36
N GLU A 62 21.87 22.15 -6.46
CA GLU A 62 21.15 20.86 -6.45
C GLU A 62 21.88 19.84 -5.58
N SER A 63 23.22 19.75 -5.67
CA SER A 63 24.03 18.86 -4.85
C SER A 63 23.97 19.20 -3.36
N LEU A 64 23.91 20.49 -3.01
CA LEU A 64 23.69 20.94 -1.63
C LEU A 64 22.32 20.50 -1.12
N GLY A 65 21.26 20.67 -1.89
CA GLY A 65 19.93 20.19 -1.55
C GLY A 65 19.86 18.69 -1.32
N ARG A 66 20.49 17.88 -2.19
CA ARG A 66 20.66 16.44 -2.01
C ARG A 66 21.42 16.09 -0.73
N GLY A 67 22.48 16.87 -0.42
CA GLY A 67 23.29 16.70 0.78
C GLY A 67 22.50 16.86 2.07
N GLU A 68 21.51 17.77 2.09
CA GLU A 68 20.63 17.96 3.25
C GLU A 68 19.79 16.72 3.52
N VAL A 69 19.17 16.13 2.48
CA VAL A 69 18.42 14.86 2.61
C VAL A 69 19.32 13.74 3.14
N ARG A 70 20.52 13.61 2.58
CA ARG A 70 21.50 12.58 2.99
C ARG A 70 21.93 12.72 4.44
N SER A 71 21.95 13.96 4.94
CA SER A 71 22.32 14.28 6.32
C SER A 71 21.14 14.35 7.29
N GLY A 72 19.93 14.06 6.84
CA GLY A 72 18.71 14.13 7.65
C GLY A 72 18.30 15.55 8.06
N ARG A 73 18.79 16.58 7.33
CA ARG A 73 18.47 17.99 7.59
C ARG A 73 17.34 18.47 6.68
N SER A 74 16.64 19.52 7.11
CA SER A 74 15.57 20.11 6.35
C SER A 74 16.07 21.10 5.28
N LEU A 75 15.35 21.18 4.17
CA LEU A 75 15.59 22.22 3.16
C LEU A 75 15.54 23.63 3.77
N GLU A 76 14.62 23.85 4.72
CA GLU A 76 14.44 25.16 5.37
C GLU A 76 15.74 25.63 6.06
N SER A 77 16.52 24.73 6.64
CA SER A 77 17.82 25.04 7.25
C SER A 77 18.81 25.57 6.23
N LEU A 78 18.86 24.97 5.05
CA LEU A 78 19.74 25.42 3.96
C LEU A 78 19.29 26.81 3.45
N LEU A 79 18.00 27.00 3.24
CA LEU A 79 17.46 28.29 2.81
C LEU A 79 17.65 29.39 3.87
N ALA A 80 17.61 29.05 5.15
CA ALA A 80 17.92 30.00 6.22
C ALA A 80 19.40 30.40 6.20
N ALA A 81 20.32 29.49 5.87
CA ALA A 81 21.72 29.80 5.70
C ALA A 81 21.96 30.76 4.51
N TYR A 82 21.28 30.55 3.39
CA TYR A 82 21.33 31.49 2.24
C TYR A 82 20.85 32.88 2.62
N ARG A 83 19.69 33.00 3.27
CA ARG A 83 19.18 34.29 3.75
C ARG A 83 20.12 34.97 4.75
N TYR A 84 20.77 34.17 5.61
CA TYR A 84 21.78 34.70 6.52
C TYR A 84 22.97 35.26 5.75
N GLY A 85 23.52 34.48 4.82
CA GLY A 85 24.67 34.89 3.98
C GLY A 85 24.37 36.15 3.18
N ALA A 86 23.17 36.24 2.58
CA ALA A 86 22.69 37.43 1.85
C ALA A 86 22.69 38.71 2.72
N ARG A 87 22.17 38.59 3.96
CA ARG A 87 22.17 39.75 4.89
C ARG A 87 23.55 40.18 5.30
N VAL A 88 24.46 39.23 5.54
CA VAL A 88 25.87 39.52 5.87
C VAL A 88 26.56 40.22 4.69
N THR A 89 26.37 39.66 3.48
CA THR A 89 26.92 40.22 2.23
C THR A 89 26.43 41.64 2.00
N PHE A 90 25.12 41.86 2.05
CA PHE A 90 24.51 43.20 1.82
C PHE A 90 25.04 44.22 2.83
N ARG A 91 25.12 43.88 4.12
CA ARG A 91 25.68 44.76 5.16
C ARG A 91 27.14 45.03 4.95
N ALA A 92 27.95 44.09 4.49
CA ALA A 92 29.35 44.23 4.24
C ALA A 92 29.60 45.20 3.06
N ILE A 93 28.83 45.03 1.96
CA ILE A 93 28.89 45.95 0.81
C ILE A 93 28.51 47.35 1.24
N SER A 94 27.41 47.52 2.00
CA SER A 94 26.95 48.82 2.49
C SER A 94 27.95 49.55 3.40
N ARG A 95 28.90 48.83 4.00
CA ARG A 95 29.99 49.43 4.83
C ARG A 95 31.24 49.72 4.05
N LEU A 96 31.52 48.96 3.01
CA LEU A 96 32.75 49.09 2.20
C LEU A 96 32.63 50.17 1.13
N VAL A 97 31.38 50.45 0.70
CA VAL A 97 31.09 51.46 -0.31
C VAL A 97 30.44 52.63 0.37
N ASP A 98 30.90 53.84 0.04
CA ASP A 98 30.24 55.07 0.47
C ASP A 98 28.89 55.20 -0.25
N VAL A 99 27.84 54.71 0.44
CA VAL A 99 26.45 54.69 -0.09
C VAL A 99 26.00 56.09 -0.49
N SER A 100 26.57 57.18 0.11
CA SER A 100 26.24 58.55 -0.24
C SER A 100 26.70 58.97 -1.64
N GLN A 101 27.67 58.25 -2.20
CA GLN A 101 28.20 58.43 -3.55
C GLN A 101 27.56 57.53 -4.60
N MET A 102 26.69 56.58 -4.20
CA MET A 102 25.98 55.72 -5.12
C MET A 102 24.70 56.34 -5.59
N SER A 103 24.36 56.18 -6.89
CA SER A 103 23.02 56.52 -7.35
C SER A 103 21.99 55.57 -6.79
N PRO A 104 20.76 55.98 -6.50
CA PRO A 104 19.69 55.12 -6.06
C PRO A 104 19.46 53.90 -6.99
N ASP A 105 19.63 54.07 -8.29
CA ASP A 105 19.46 53.03 -9.30
C ASP A 105 20.47 51.87 -9.13
N VAL A 106 21.71 52.18 -8.77
CA VAL A 106 22.77 51.18 -8.51
C VAL A 106 22.44 50.37 -7.27
N LEU A 107 21.92 51.02 -6.21
CA LEU A 107 21.50 50.35 -4.98
C LEU A 107 20.30 49.42 -5.22
N LEU A 108 19.33 49.88 -6.00
CA LEU A 108 18.17 49.08 -6.40
C LEU A 108 18.61 47.88 -7.23
N SER A 109 19.45 48.06 -8.25
CA SER A 109 19.98 46.97 -9.09
C SER A 109 20.77 45.95 -8.31
N LEU A 110 21.54 46.38 -7.30
CA LEU A 110 22.26 45.46 -6.39
C LEU A 110 21.27 44.60 -5.56
N GLY A 111 20.23 45.24 -5.03
CA GLY A 111 19.17 44.55 -4.28
C GLY A 111 18.42 43.54 -5.14
N GLU A 112 17.99 43.93 -6.34
CA GLU A 112 17.32 43.09 -7.31
C GLU A 112 18.18 41.85 -7.68
N SER A 113 19.48 42.08 -7.98
CA SER A 113 20.44 41.03 -8.30
C SER A 113 20.60 40.06 -7.13
N LEU A 114 20.64 40.57 -5.89
CA LEU A 114 20.75 39.72 -4.71
C LEU A 114 19.52 38.84 -4.50
N PHE A 115 18.32 39.42 -4.64
CA PHE A 115 17.09 38.65 -4.52
C PHE A 115 16.96 37.62 -5.63
N ALA A 116 17.19 37.99 -6.88
CA ALA A 116 17.18 37.07 -8.01
C ALA A 116 18.16 35.90 -7.81
N TYR A 117 19.35 36.21 -7.32
CA TYR A 117 20.38 35.19 -7.03
C TYR A 117 19.94 34.21 -5.92
N ILE A 118 19.40 34.76 -4.81
CA ILE A 118 18.90 33.92 -3.69
C ILE A 118 17.73 33.05 -4.11
N ASP A 119 16.83 33.57 -4.93
CA ASP A 119 15.69 32.81 -5.44
C ASP A 119 16.15 31.66 -6.34
N GLU A 120 17.12 31.89 -7.24
CA GLU A 120 17.63 30.81 -8.11
C GLU A 120 18.40 29.75 -7.37
N ILE A 121 19.29 30.10 -6.42
CA ILE A 121 20.00 29.09 -5.61
C ILE A 121 19.04 28.31 -4.71
N SER A 122 17.99 28.98 -4.21
CA SER A 122 16.94 28.33 -3.42
C SER A 122 16.14 27.34 -4.25
N ALA A 123 15.73 27.73 -5.47
CA ALA A 123 15.02 26.87 -6.40
C ALA A 123 15.85 25.64 -6.82
N ALA A 124 17.13 25.84 -7.17
CA ALA A 124 18.04 24.76 -7.51
C ALA A 124 18.22 23.77 -6.34
N SER A 125 18.41 24.28 -5.12
CA SER A 125 18.54 23.44 -3.92
C SER A 125 17.26 22.69 -3.59
N ALA A 126 16.09 23.32 -3.76
CA ALA A 126 14.79 22.68 -3.58
C ALA A 126 14.57 21.56 -4.60
N GLN A 127 14.98 21.77 -5.85
CA GLN A 127 14.92 20.75 -6.89
C GLN A 127 15.80 19.53 -6.52
N GLY A 128 17.05 19.76 -6.11
CA GLY A 128 17.95 18.68 -5.69
C GLY A 128 17.46 17.94 -4.45
N TYR A 129 16.88 18.66 -3.48
CA TYR A 129 16.28 18.09 -2.28
C TYR A 129 15.09 17.17 -2.62
N ALA A 130 14.16 17.66 -3.44
CA ALA A 130 12.98 16.90 -3.84
C ALA A 130 13.34 15.64 -4.66
N GLN A 131 14.33 15.77 -5.55
CA GLN A 131 14.81 14.64 -6.34
C GLN A 131 15.42 13.54 -5.46
N GLU A 132 16.30 13.87 -4.53
CA GLU A 132 16.92 12.89 -3.62
C GLU A 132 15.87 12.22 -2.72
N GLN A 133 14.87 12.98 -2.23
CA GLN A 133 13.75 12.39 -1.49
C GLN A 133 12.95 11.38 -2.33
N SER A 134 12.67 11.73 -3.59
CA SER A 134 11.94 10.85 -4.51
C SER A 134 12.74 9.59 -4.84
N GLU A 135 14.04 9.72 -5.09
CA GLU A 135 14.95 8.58 -5.36
C GLU A 135 15.01 7.62 -4.17
N ARG A 136 15.12 8.15 -2.95
CA ARG A 136 15.11 7.34 -1.71
C ARG A 136 13.78 6.65 -1.47
N ALA A 137 12.68 7.37 -1.68
CA ALA A 137 11.34 6.79 -1.55
C ALA A 137 11.13 5.66 -2.57
N GLY A 138 11.59 5.86 -3.81
CA GLY A 138 11.56 4.84 -4.87
C GLY A 138 12.40 3.62 -4.54
N GLU A 139 13.63 3.80 -4.06
CA GLU A 139 14.50 2.70 -3.65
C GLU A 139 13.91 1.92 -2.47
N GLN A 140 13.40 2.60 -1.44
CA GLN A 140 12.75 1.96 -0.32
C GLN A 140 11.53 1.15 -0.78
N GLN A 141 10.74 1.70 -1.71
CA GLN A 141 9.58 0.99 -2.27
C GLN A 141 9.99 -0.24 -3.05
N ARG A 142 11.08 -0.17 -3.84
CA ARG A 142 11.64 -1.30 -4.57
C ARG A 142 12.10 -2.41 -3.62
N LEU A 143 12.84 -2.08 -2.57
CA LEU A 143 13.30 -3.04 -1.57
C LEU A 143 12.12 -3.70 -0.81
N ARG A 144 11.05 -2.94 -0.54
CA ARG A 144 9.82 -3.49 0.08
C ARG A 144 9.10 -4.46 -0.85
N ALA A 145 9.04 -4.17 -2.15
CA ALA A 145 8.47 -5.09 -3.14
C ALA A 145 9.31 -6.36 -3.29
N GLU A 146 10.64 -6.23 -3.27
CA GLU A 146 11.57 -7.36 -3.29
C GLU A 146 11.39 -8.26 -2.06
N LEU A 147 11.26 -7.68 -0.87
CA LEU A 147 10.94 -8.41 0.36
C LEU A 147 9.63 -9.18 0.22
N LEU A 148 8.57 -8.53 -0.28
CA LEU A 148 7.28 -9.18 -0.51
C LEU A 148 7.44 -10.41 -1.42
N GLU A 149 8.14 -10.27 -2.55
CA GLU A 149 8.36 -11.37 -3.48
C GLU A 149 9.19 -12.51 -2.86
N MET A 150 10.18 -12.21 -2.00
CA MET A 150 10.92 -13.23 -1.25
C MET A 150 10.02 -14.01 -0.29
N LEU A 151 9.16 -13.31 0.46
CA LEU A 151 8.19 -13.94 1.36
C LEU A 151 7.22 -14.84 0.61
N LEU A 152 6.70 -14.40 -0.55
CA LEU A 152 5.77 -15.19 -1.35
C LEU A 152 6.40 -16.43 -1.97
N ARG A 153 7.71 -16.39 -2.28
CA ARG A 153 8.44 -17.57 -2.78
C ARG A 153 8.83 -18.55 -1.67
N GLY A 154 8.70 -18.14 -0.41
CA GLY A 154 9.13 -18.98 0.73
C GLY A 154 10.65 -19.11 0.81
N ASP A 155 11.39 -18.18 0.21
CA ASP A 155 12.85 -18.20 0.21
C ASP A 155 13.37 -17.81 1.59
N SER A 156 13.75 -18.82 2.37
CA SER A 156 14.29 -18.66 3.73
C SER A 156 15.81 -18.86 3.79
N SER A 157 16.46 -19.07 2.63
CA SER A 157 17.90 -19.33 2.57
C SER A 157 18.70 -18.10 3.05
N ASP A 158 19.77 -18.34 3.76
CA ASP A 158 20.80 -17.37 4.20
C ASP A 158 20.34 -16.12 4.97
N GLY A 159 19.13 -16.13 5.57
CA GLY A 159 18.62 -14.99 6.33
C GLY A 159 18.31 -13.76 5.45
N GLY A 160 18.12 -13.95 4.14
CA GLY A 160 17.81 -12.89 3.17
C GLY A 160 16.61 -12.04 3.57
N PRO A 161 15.44 -12.65 3.85
CA PRO A 161 14.25 -11.90 4.26
C PRO A 161 14.46 -11.06 5.52
N ALA A 162 15.16 -11.59 6.53
CA ALA A 162 15.43 -10.85 7.78
C ALA A 162 16.34 -9.64 7.54
N ARG A 163 17.37 -9.78 6.70
CA ARG A 163 18.26 -8.67 6.33
C ARG A 163 17.52 -7.59 5.55
N LEU A 164 16.71 -8.00 4.58
CA LEU A 164 15.95 -7.07 3.75
C LEU A 164 14.86 -6.37 4.55
N ALA A 165 14.17 -7.09 5.44
CA ALA A 165 13.20 -6.53 6.37
C ALA A 165 13.84 -5.46 7.27
N ALA A 166 15.00 -5.73 7.84
CA ALA A 166 15.75 -4.75 8.63
C ALA A 166 16.14 -3.52 7.80
N ALA A 167 16.58 -3.71 6.55
CA ALA A 167 16.95 -2.61 5.65
C ALA A 167 15.79 -1.67 5.33
N VAL A 168 14.56 -2.18 5.23
CA VAL A 168 13.35 -1.38 4.96
C VAL A 168 12.61 -0.96 6.23
N GLY A 169 13.16 -1.24 7.41
CA GLY A 169 12.53 -0.93 8.70
C GLY A 169 11.22 -1.71 8.94
N TRP A 170 11.08 -2.91 8.35
CA TRP A 170 9.93 -3.77 8.55
C TRP A 170 10.25 -4.87 9.56
N THR A 171 9.42 -5.00 10.60
CA THR A 171 9.60 -6.06 11.58
C THR A 171 9.03 -7.36 11.04
N LEU A 172 9.88 -8.38 10.88
CA LEU A 172 9.45 -9.69 10.39
C LEU A 172 8.52 -10.36 11.42
N PRO A 173 7.23 -10.58 11.10
CA PRO A 173 6.27 -11.14 12.04
C PRO A 173 6.35 -12.67 12.06
N GLU A 174 5.79 -13.31 13.08
CA GLU A 174 5.66 -14.78 13.10
C GLU A 174 4.72 -15.29 12.01
N SER A 175 3.65 -14.53 11.75
CA SER A 175 2.59 -14.92 10.82
C SER A 175 2.13 -13.74 9.99
N VAL A 176 1.73 -14.03 8.75
CA VAL A 176 1.22 -13.07 7.77
C VAL A 176 -0.07 -13.57 7.14
N VAL A 177 -0.87 -12.65 6.65
CA VAL A 177 -1.94 -12.90 5.67
C VAL A 177 -1.55 -12.25 4.35
N VAL A 178 -2.02 -12.83 3.25
CA VAL A 178 -1.85 -12.26 1.92
C VAL A 178 -3.20 -11.90 1.36
N ALA A 179 -3.37 -10.63 0.94
CA ALA A 179 -4.58 -10.16 0.30
C ALA A 179 -4.33 -9.85 -1.17
N LEU A 180 -5.31 -10.16 -2.01
CA LEU A 180 -5.41 -9.74 -3.41
C LEU A 180 -6.43 -8.61 -3.50
N VAL A 181 -6.03 -7.51 -4.13
CA VAL A 181 -6.88 -6.34 -4.37
C VAL A 181 -6.88 -6.05 -5.86
N PRO A 182 -8.02 -6.21 -6.57
CA PRO A 182 -8.07 -5.97 -8.00
C PRO A 182 -7.95 -4.48 -8.35
N PHE A 183 -7.27 -4.17 -9.48
CA PHE A 183 -7.37 -2.84 -10.08
C PHE A 183 -8.82 -2.57 -10.51
N PRO A 184 -9.35 -1.36 -10.40
CA PRO A 184 -8.70 -0.09 -9.99
C PRO A 184 -8.81 0.25 -8.49
N HIS A 185 -9.14 -0.70 -7.60
CA HIS A 185 -9.46 -0.45 -6.19
C HIS A 185 -8.24 -0.22 -5.27
N VAL A 186 -7.10 0.21 -5.83
CA VAL A 186 -5.81 0.31 -5.10
C VAL A 186 -5.49 1.73 -4.61
N GLU A 187 -6.25 2.73 -5.02
CA GLU A 187 -6.00 4.12 -4.62
C GLU A 187 -6.05 4.27 -3.09
N GLY A 188 -5.05 4.91 -2.51
CA GLY A 188 -4.93 5.10 -1.07
C GLY A 188 -4.66 3.82 -0.25
N LEU A 189 -4.54 2.63 -0.88
CA LEU A 189 -4.33 1.36 -0.19
C LEU A 189 -3.06 1.38 0.68
N ARG A 190 -1.95 1.84 0.13
CA ARG A 190 -0.67 1.94 0.87
C ARG A 190 -0.76 2.84 2.09
N ALA A 191 -1.44 3.97 1.97
CA ALA A 191 -1.67 4.90 3.07
C ALA A 191 -2.54 4.26 4.17
N GLY A 192 -3.57 3.51 3.78
CA GLY A 192 -4.45 2.80 4.71
C GLY A 192 -3.77 1.67 5.47
N LEU A 193 -2.83 0.96 4.83
CA LEU A 193 -2.06 -0.14 5.44
C LEU A 193 -0.92 0.37 6.33
N GLY A 194 -0.48 1.61 6.13
CA GLY A 194 0.65 2.19 6.85
C GLY A 194 1.98 1.47 6.57
N PRO A 195 2.98 1.63 7.46
CA PRO A 195 4.32 1.06 7.27
C PRO A 195 4.35 -0.47 7.41
N GLU A 196 3.34 -1.07 8.00
CA GLU A 196 3.30 -2.52 8.27
C GLU A 196 2.89 -3.35 7.04
N GLY A 197 2.15 -2.78 6.08
CA GLY A 197 1.75 -3.47 4.86
C GLY A 197 2.84 -3.46 3.80
N LEU A 198 3.27 -4.62 3.30
CA LEU A 198 4.04 -4.72 2.07
C LEU A 198 3.06 -4.80 0.88
N VAL A 199 3.34 -4.03 -0.17
CA VAL A 199 2.42 -3.90 -1.31
C VAL A 199 3.22 -3.94 -2.61
N ALA A 200 2.85 -4.84 -3.51
CA ALA A 200 3.41 -4.94 -4.86
C ALA A 200 2.33 -5.21 -5.90
N GLU A 201 2.55 -4.71 -7.11
CA GLU A 201 1.69 -4.99 -8.26
C GLU A 201 2.04 -6.35 -8.87
N ARG A 202 1.02 -7.15 -9.20
CA ARG A 202 1.20 -8.45 -9.81
C ARG A 202 0.10 -8.74 -10.84
N GLY A 203 0.41 -8.54 -12.09
CA GLY A 203 -0.56 -8.70 -13.19
C GLY A 203 -1.70 -7.69 -13.09
N THR A 204 -2.93 -8.19 -12.95
CA THR A 204 -4.16 -7.37 -12.82
C THR A 204 -4.51 -7.02 -11.39
N ASP A 205 -3.72 -7.46 -10.42
CA ASP A 205 -4.01 -7.31 -9.01
C ASP A 205 -2.84 -6.67 -8.26
N VAL A 206 -3.15 -6.14 -7.11
CA VAL A 206 -2.16 -5.74 -6.11
C VAL A 206 -2.14 -6.78 -5.00
N VAL A 207 -0.95 -7.27 -4.71
CA VAL A 207 -0.71 -8.20 -3.60
C VAL A 207 -0.30 -7.40 -2.37
N VAL A 208 -0.93 -7.70 -1.25
CA VAL A 208 -0.63 -7.15 0.07
C VAL A 208 -0.17 -8.26 0.99
N VAL A 209 0.99 -8.12 1.61
CA VAL A 209 1.40 -8.95 2.75
C VAL A 209 1.27 -8.11 4.01
N PHE A 210 0.50 -8.59 4.98
CA PHE A 210 0.22 -7.89 6.22
C PHE A 210 0.47 -8.80 7.43
N PRO A 211 1.11 -8.30 8.52
CA PRO A 211 1.32 -9.07 9.72
C PRO A 211 0.01 -9.57 10.32
N SER A 212 -0.08 -10.86 10.55
CA SER A 212 -1.19 -11.50 11.26
C SER A 212 -0.71 -11.90 12.64
N SER A 213 -1.04 -11.12 13.65
CA SER A 213 -1.00 -11.61 15.03
C SER A 213 -2.40 -12.12 15.38
N SER A 214 -2.48 -13.13 16.24
CA SER A 214 -3.71 -13.84 16.66
C SER A 214 -4.74 -12.94 17.39
N GLY A 215 -4.84 -11.65 17.05
CA GLY A 215 -5.70 -10.68 17.71
C GLY A 215 -6.72 -10.04 16.78
N LEU A 216 -7.98 -9.96 17.25
CA LEU A 216 -9.09 -9.25 16.59
C LEU A 216 -8.75 -7.81 16.15
N ARG A 217 -7.76 -7.17 16.77
CA ARG A 217 -7.33 -5.82 16.44
C ARG A 217 -6.70 -5.74 15.05
N ARG A 218 -5.79 -6.65 14.71
CA ARG A 218 -5.08 -6.70 13.42
C ARG A 218 -6.03 -6.99 12.26
N ARG A 219 -6.95 -7.93 12.46
CA ARG A 219 -8.00 -8.21 11.47
C ARG A 219 -8.81 -6.95 11.17
N ARG A 220 -9.25 -6.21 12.20
CA ARG A 220 -10.01 -4.95 12.04
C ARG A 220 -9.21 -3.82 11.38
N GLU A 221 -7.90 -3.75 11.60
CA GLU A 221 -7.02 -2.78 10.93
C GLU A 221 -6.96 -3.07 9.43
N LEU A 222 -6.75 -4.33 9.07
CA LEU A 222 -6.74 -4.76 7.67
C LEU A 222 -8.13 -4.62 7.02
N GLU A 223 -9.22 -4.98 7.72
CA GLU A 223 -10.59 -4.78 7.25
C GLU A 223 -10.87 -3.32 6.88
N ARG A 224 -10.43 -2.36 7.72
CA ARG A 224 -10.57 -0.94 7.43
C ARG A 224 -9.76 -0.51 6.20
N ALA A 225 -8.52 -0.99 6.08
CA ALA A 225 -7.68 -0.68 4.93
C ALA A 225 -8.22 -1.26 3.62
N LEU A 226 -8.90 -2.42 3.69
CA LEU A 226 -9.47 -3.12 2.54
C LEU A 226 -10.95 -2.77 2.26
N ALA A 227 -11.58 -1.96 3.11
CA ALA A 227 -13.00 -1.61 2.96
C ALA A 227 -13.31 -1.02 1.58
N GLY A 228 -14.33 -1.55 0.91
CA GLY A 228 -14.76 -1.12 -0.42
C GLY A 228 -13.87 -1.58 -1.59
N ARG A 229 -12.84 -2.43 -1.35
CA ARG A 229 -11.82 -2.77 -2.35
C ARG A 229 -11.99 -4.14 -3.01
N ARG A 230 -13.02 -4.90 -2.67
CA ARG A 230 -13.28 -6.25 -3.20
C ARG A 230 -12.10 -7.20 -3.00
N ALA A 231 -11.43 -7.07 -1.87
CA ALA A 231 -10.23 -7.84 -1.57
C ALA A 231 -10.55 -9.29 -1.23
N VAL A 232 -9.66 -10.21 -1.59
CA VAL A 232 -9.68 -11.61 -1.17
C VAL A 232 -8.47 -11.85 -0.27
N VAL A 233 -8.69 -12.26 0.98
CA VAL A 233 -7.66 -12.43 1.98
C VAL A 233 -7.47 -13.92 2.28
N GLY A 234 -6.27 -14.41 2.00
CA GLY A 234 -5.88 -15.78 2.31
C GLY A 234 -5.72 -16.01 3.83
N PRO A 235 -5.77 -17.26 4.28
CA PRO A 235 -5.66 -17.58 5.69
C PRO A 235 -4.26 -17.26 6.25
N PRO A 236 -4.16 -17.00 7.57
CA PRO A 236 -2.88 -16.75 8.23
C PRO A 236 -1.91 -17.90 8.02
N ARG A 237 -0.64 -17.55 7.76
CA ARG A 237 0.47 -18.52 7.64
C ARG A 237 1.73 -17.97 8.30
N PRO A 238 2.62 -18.83 8.80
CA PRO A 238 3.99 -18.43 9.10
C PRO A 238 4.58 -17.69 7.88
N TRP A 239 5.38 -16.67 8.09
CA TRP A 239 5.88 -15.84 6.98
C TRP A 239 6.63 -16.66 5.90
N GLN A 240 7.25 -17.81 6.28
CA GLN A 240 7.92 -18.74 5.36
C GLN A 240 6.95 -19.38 4.36
N HIS A 241 5.67 -19.42 4.71
CA HIS A 241 4.58 -20.02 3.95
C HIS A 241 3.59 -18.98 3.42
N ALA A 242 4.02 -17.73 3.30
CA ALA A 242 3.16 -16.64 2.75
C ALA A 242 2.59 -16.97 1.36
N GLY A 243 3.35 -17.71 0.54
CA GLY A 243 2.92 -18.20 -0.76
C GLY A 243 1.68 -19.08 -0.73
N GLU A 244 1.48 -19.87 0.32
CA GLU A 244 0.27 -20.71 0.50
C GLU A 244 -0.97 -19.84 0.75
N SER A 245 -0.82 -18.75 1.53
CA SER A 245 -1.90 -17.79 1.75
C SER A 245 -2.30 -17.11 0.44
N LEU A 246 -1.32 -16.71 -0.39
CA LEU A 246 -1.56 -16.16 -1.73
C LEU A 246 -2.27 -17.18 -2.63
N GLN A 247 -1.81 -18.42 -2.67
CA GLN A 247 -2.38 -19.48 -3.50
C GLN A 247 -3.87 -19.69 -3.19
N LEU A 248 -4.21 -19.75 -1.90
CA LEU A 248 -5.60 -19.91 -1.45
C LEU A 248 -6.45 -18.67 -1.78
N ALA A 249 -5.90 -17.45 -1.63
CA ALA A 249 -6.60 -16.23 -2.03
C ALA A 249 -6.85 -16.19 -3.55
N THR A 250 -5.85 -16.58 -4.35
CA THR A 250 -5.96 -16.65 -5.82
C THR A 250 -7.02 -17.68 -6.24
N SER A 251 -7.00 -18.87 -5.65
CA SER A 251 -7.97 -19.92 -5.92
C SER A 251 -9.39 -19.47 -5.54
N ALA A 252 -9.57 -18.86 -4.38
CA ALA A 252 -10.87 -18.36 -3.95
C ALA A 252 -11.40 -17.26 -4.88
N GLY A 253 -10.54 -16.35 -5.34
CA GLY A 253 -10.89 -15.33 -6.33
C GLY A 253 -11.32 -15.94 -7.67
N ALA A 254 -10.57 -16.94 -8.17
CA ALA A 254 -10.86 -17.63 -9.42
C ALA A 254 -12.19 -18.39 -9.39
N HIS A 255 -12.53 -18.99 -8.25
CA HIS A 255 -13.79 -19.74 -8.06
C HIS A 255 -14.95 -18.89 -7.54
N GLY A 256 -14.79 -17.56 -7.44
CA GLY A 256 -15.86 -16.65 -7.01
C GLY A 256 -16.33 -16.88 -5.57
N ILE A 257 -15.48 -17.41 -4.69
CA ILE A 257 -15.79 -17.73 -3.30
C ILE A 257 -16.29 -16.48 -2.55
N GLY A 258 -17.34 -16.62 -1.75
CA GLY A 258 -17.91 -15.54 -0.95
C GLY A 258 -18.64 -14.46 -1.76
N ARG A 259 -18.89 -14.69 -3.07
CA ARG A 259 -19.73 -13.82 -3.89
C ARG A 259 -21.19 -14.33 -3.85
N PRO A 260 -22.18 -13.44 -3.71
CA PRO A 260 -23.57 -13.85 -3.88
C PRO A 260 -23.79 -14.43 -5.29
N LEU A 261 -24.47 -15.58 -5.40
CA LEU A 261 -24.77 -16.25 -6.67
C LEU A 261 -25.55 -15.37 -7.67
N ASP A 262 -26.24 -14.33 -7.18
CA ASP A 262 -27.06 -13.42 -7.99
C ASP A 262 -26.29 -12.22 -8.55
N ALA A 263 -24.99 -12.10 -8.33
CA ALA A 263 -24.18 -10.94 -8.73
C ALA A 263 -24.04 -10.80 -10.25
N ASP A 264 -24.21 -11.88 -11.02
CA ASP A 264 -24.13 -11.90 -12.48
C ASP A 264 -25.50 -11.77 -13.19
N ALA A 265 -26.60 -11.77 -12.43
CA ALA A 265 -27.98 -11.76 -12.97
C ALA A 265 -28.59 -10.35 -13.12
N GLY A 266 -27.81 -9.30 -13.34
CA GLY A 266 -28.32 -7.96 -13.72
C GLY A 266 -29.25 -7.27 -12.72
N GLY A 267 -29.43 -7.81 -11.52
CA GLY A 267 -30.21 -7.23 -10.45
C GLY A 267 -29.41 -6.18 -9.69
N ALA A 268 -30.03 -5.05 -9.35
CA ALA A 268 -29.43 -4.00 -8.52
C ALA A 268 -28.92 -4.60 -7.20
N VAL A 269 -27.61 -4.86 -7.14
CA VAL A 269 -26.93 -5.32 -5.93
C VAL A 269 -27.11 -4.21 -4.91
N GLY A 270 -27.82 -4.47 -3.83
CA GLY A 270 -27.91 -3.55 -2.70
C GLY A 270 -26.49 -3.17 -2.25
N ALA A 271 -26.26 -1.89 -1.96
CA ALA A 271 -24.97 -1.27 -1.68
C ALA A 271 -24.11 -1.97 -0.57
N ALA A 272 -24.66 -2.95 0.12
CA ALA A 272 -23.98 -3.73 1.16
C ALA A 272 -23.09 -4.88 0.64
N GLY A 273 -23.23 -5.32 -0.63
CA GLY A 273 -22.44 -6.42 -1.22
C GLY A 273 -21.31 -5.98 -2.15
N ALA A 274 -21.32 -4.73 -2.61
CA ALA A 274 -20.49 -4.27 -3.73
C ALA A 274 -19.02 -3.99 -3.40
N GLY A 275 -18.53 -4.29 -2.19
CA GLY A 275 -17.16 -4.01 -1.78
C GLY A 275 -16.66 -4.83 -0.58
N ALA A 276 -17.35 -5.93 -0.27
CA ALA A 276 -17.00 -6.77 0.87
C ALA A 276 -15.65 -7.47 0.65
N THR A 277 -14.84 -7.50 1.70
CA THR A 277 -13.63 -8.31 1.76
C THR A 277 -13.98 -9.76 2.05
N VAL A 278 -13.49 -10.67 1.23
CA VAL A 278 -13.66 -12.12 1.42
C VAL A 278 -12.50 -12.67 2.21
N TRP A 279 -12.78 -13.31 3.35
CA TRP A 279 -11.81 -14.01 4.17
C TRP A 279 -11.88 -15.50 3.86
N VAL A 280 -10.86 -16.00 3.17
CA VAL A 280 -10.83 -17.39 2.69
C VAL A 280 -10.91 -18.40 3.84
N GLU A 281 -10.40 -18.07 5.02
CA GLU A 281 -10.50 -18.92 6.21
C GLU A 281 -11.95 -19.23 6.62
N ASP A 282 -12.88 -18.34 6.33
CA ASP A 282 -14.30 -18.50 6.64
C ASP A 282 -15.02 -19.36 5.57
N HIS A 283 -14.36 -19.65 4.44
CA HIS A 283 -14.92 -20.32 3.25
C HIS A 283 -14.11 -21.53 2.77
N LEU A 284 -13.24 -22.11 3.61
CA LEU A 284 -12.36 -23.22 3.20
C LEU A 284 -13.12 -24.44 2.67
N ALA A 285 -14.25 -24.77 3.28
CA ALA A 285 -15.08 -25.88 2.82
C ALA A 285 -15.67 -25.62 1.41
N GLU A 286 -16.17 -24.40 1.17
CA GLU A 286 -16.68 -23.98 -0.13
C GLU A 286 -15.56 -24.02 -1.19
N LEU A 287 -14.35 -23.54 -0.83
CA LEU A 287 -13.20 -23.57 -1.72
C LEU A 287 -12.82 -25.02 -2.12
N VAL A 288 -12.79 -25.95 -1.17
CA VAL A 288 -12.49 -27.35 -1.46
C VAL A 288 -13.50 -27.93 -2.46
N VAL A 289 -14.77 -27.64 -2.28
CA VAL A 289 -15.84 -28.15 -3.14
C VAL A 289 -15.76 -27.57 -4.56
N ARG A 290 -15.43 -26.29 -4.67
CA ARG A 290 -15.35 -25.59 -5.98
C ARG A 290 -13.99 -25.74 -6.68
N ALA A 291 -12.99 -26.35 -6.01
CA ALA A 291 -11.64 -26.51 -6.58
C ALA A 291 -11.61 -27.46 -7.80
N GLU A 292 -12.55 -28.40 -7.90
CA GLU A 292 -12.64 -29.34 -9.02
C GLU A 292 -14.07 -29.33 -9.62
N PRO A 293 -14.40 -28.35 -10.46
CA PRO A 293 -15.75 -28.16 -10.98
C PRO A 293 -16.27 -29.36 -11.75
N LEU A 294 -15.44 -30.04 -12.54
CA LEU A 294 -15.86 -31.18 -13.35
C LEU A 294 -16.33 -32.34 -12.47
N ALA A 295 -15.58 -32.65 -11.42
CA ALA A 295 -15.96 -33.71 -10.50
C ALA A 295 -17.22 -33.34 -9.72
N THR A 296 -17.35 -32.08 -9.32
CA THR A 296 -18.53 -31.56 -8.62
C THR A 296 -19.78 -31.61 -9.49
N ASP A 297 -19.66 -31.22 -10.77
CA ASP A 297 -20.76 -31.28 -11.75
C ASP A 297 -21.19 -32.72 -12.06
N ASP A 298 -20.23 -33.66 -12.18
CA ASP A 298 -20.53 -35.07 -12.41
C ASP A 298 -21.23 -35.68 -11.19
N LEU A 299 -20.79 -35.34 -10.00
CA LEU A 299 -21.43 -35.78 -8.78
C LEU A 299 -22.84 -35.19 -8.62
N ALA A 300 -23.01 -33.90 -8.94
CA ALA A 300 -24.31 -33.22 -8.92
C ALA A 300 -25.29 -33.90 -9.90
N ARG A 301 -24.88 -34.13 -11.14
CA ARG A 301 -25.70 -34.83 -12.13
C ARG A 301 -26.10 -36.22 -11.63
N ARG A 302 -25.18 -36.95 -11.04
CA ARG A 302 -25.46 -38.30 -10.52
C ARG A 302 -26.42 -38.26 -9.34
N ARG A 303 -26.21 -37.39 -8.37
CA ARG A 303 -26.95 -37.38 -7.11
C ARG A 303 -28.26 -36.60 -7.15
N LEU A 304 -28.35 -35.56 -7.99
CA LEU A 304 -29.57 -34.76 -8.13
C LEU A 304 -30.46 -35.19 -9.28
N ALA A 305 -30.05 -36.18 -10.09
CA ALA A 305 -30.87 -36.74 -11.18
C ALA A 305 -32.36 -37.02 -10.79
N PRO A 306 -32.67 -37.58 -9.62
CA PRO A 306 -34.04 -37.83 -9.24
C PRO A 306 -34.91 -36.57 -9.09
N LEU A 307 -34.30 -35.40 -8.89
CA LEU A 307 -34.97 -34.11 -8.81
C LEU A 307 -35.17 -33.44 -10.18
N GLU A 308 -34.45 -33.83 -11.23
CA GLU A 308 -34.50 -33.20 -12.55
C GLU A 308 -35.83 -33.42 -13.25
N GLU A 309 -36.53 -34.53 -12.98
CA GLU A 309 -37.84 -34.82 -13.55
C GLU A 309 -38.95 -33.96 -12.97
N LEU A 310 -38.70 -33.20 -11.92
CA LEU A 310 -39.66 -32.36 -11.24
C LEU A 310 -39.84 -31.01 -11.95
N ARG A 311 -41.05 -30.44 -11.80
CA ARG A 311 -41.29 -29.06 -12.25
C ARG A 311 -40.32 -28.08 -11.55
N PRO A 312 -39.80 -27.06 -12.25
CA PRO A 312 -38.73 -26.18 -11.72
C PRO A 312 -38.99 -25.60 -10.32
N LEU A 313 -40.23 -25.13 -10.05
CA LEU A 313 -40.59 -24.59 -8.73
C LEU A 313 -40.60 -25.64 -7.61
N VAL A 314 -41.00 -26.87 -7.95
CA VAL A 314 -41.00 -27.97 -6.98
C VAL A 314 -39.59 -28.43 -6.71
N ARG A 315 -38.80 -28.56 -7.76
CA ARG A 315 -37.37 -28.90 -7.66
C ARG A 315 -36.65 -27.92 -6.76
N ALA A 316 -36.75 -26.60 -7.03
CA ALA A 316 -36.08 -25.57 -6.22
C ALA A 316 -36.42 -25.69 -4.72
N ARG A 317 -37.74 -25.82 -4.40
CA ARG A 317 -38.22 -25.98 -3.01
C ARG A 317 -37.72 -27.24 -2.33
N LEU A 318 -37.68 -28.35 -3.06
CA LEU A 318 -37.19 -29.63 -2.51
C LEU A 318 -35.69 -29.63 -2.35
N THR A 319 -34.92 -29.03 -3.27
CA THR A 319 -33.47 -28.84 -3.18
C THR A 319 -33.12 -28.02 -1.94
N GLU A 320 -33.78 -26.89 -1.73
CA GLU A 320 -33.61 -26.04 -0.55
C GLU A 320 -33.93 -26.81 0.75
N THR A 321 -35.04 -27.56 0.75
CA THR A 321 -35.45 -28.36 1.91
C THR A 321 -34.47 -29.51 2.18
N LEU A 322 -33.92 -30.15 1.14
CA LEU A 322 -32.93 -31.19 1.26
C LEU A 322 -31.65 -30.69 1.89
N LEU A 323 -31.11 -29.53 1.43
CA LEU A 323 -29.93 -28.93 2.01
C LEU A 323 -30.15 -28.58 3.49
N SER A 324 -31.26 -27.94 3.83
CA SER A 324 -31.61 -27.61 5.21
C SER A 324 -31.78 -28.89 6.07
N TRP A 325 -32.36 -29.94 5.52
CA TRP A 325 -32.54 -31.21 6.20
C TRP A 325 -31.20 -31.91 6.50
N LEU A 326 -30.27 -31.89 5.57
CA LEU A 326 -28.92 -32.41 5.77
C LEU A 326 -28.17 -31.62 6.84
N ARG A 327 -28.20 -30.28 6.77
CA ARG A 327 -27.54 -29.39 7.76
C ARG A 327 -28.06 -29.58 9.17
N HIS A 328 -29.36 -29.70 9.34
CA HIS A 328 -30.03 -29.83 10.64
C HIS A 328 -30.27 -31.28 11.07
N GLN A 329 -29.62 -32.23 10.38
CA GLN A 329 -29.72 -33.67 10.71
C GLN A 329 -31.19 -34.17 10.89
N GLY A 330 -32.10 -33.66 10.04
CA GLY A 330 -33.49 -34.03 10.06
C GLY A 330 -34.37 -33.37 11.13
N GLN A 331 -33.84 -32.47 11.94
CA GLN A 331 -34.62 -31.76 12.97
C GLN A 331 -35.60 -30.75 12.37
N ARG A 332 -36.92 -31.00 12.53
CA ARG A 332 -37.98 -30.25 11.82
C ARG A 332 -38.08 -28.80 12.25
N ALA A 333 -37.84 -28.49 13.53
CA ALA A 333 -37.99 -27.12 14.04
C ALA A 333 -36.94 -26.14 13.45
N PRO A 334 -35.63 -26.44 13.49
CA PRO A 334 -34.62 -25.60 12.85
C PRO A 334 -34.81 -25.46 11.34
N ILE A 335 -35.26 -26.52 10.64
CA ILE A 335 -35.54 -26.47 9.20
C ILE A 335 -36.70 -25.52 8.91
N ALA A 336 -37.80 -25.59 9.73
CA ALA A 336 -38.95 -24.72 9.60
C ALA A 336 -38.56 -23.24 9.80
N ASP A 337 -37.73 -22.97 10.79
CA ASP A 337 -37.24 -21.63 11.10
C ASP A 337 -36.33 -21.08 9.99
N GLU A 338 -35.38 -21.89 9.47
CA GLU A 338 -34.47 -21.51 8.38
C GLU A 338 -35.26 -21.19 7.08
N LEU A 339 -36.28 -22.05 6.75
CA LEU A 339 -37.04 -21.93 5.51
C LEU A 339 -38.27 -21.03 5.61
N PHE A 340 -38.54 -20.44 6.77
CA PHE A 340 -39.70 -19.60 7.06
C PHE A 340 -41.04 -20.31 6.71
N VAL A 341 -41.16 -21.61 7.04
CA VAL A 341 -42.36 -22.42 6.77
C VAL A 341 -42.84 -23.13 8.05
N HIS A 342 -44.09 -23.59 8.05
CA HIS A 342 -44.59 -24.37 9.17
C HIS A 342 -43.96 -25.78 9.22
N GLN A 343 -43.75 -26.34 10.42
CA GLN A 343 -43.13 -27.67 10.62
C GLN A 343 -43.90 -28.81 9.88
N GLN A 344 -45.22 -28.70 9.70
CA GLN A 344 -45.98 -29.63 8.90
C GLN A 344 -45.59 -29.61 7.42
N THR A 345 -45.27 -28.41 6.88
CA THR A 345 -44.80 -28.25 5.51
C THR A 345 -43.41 -28.91 5.33
N VAL A 346 -42.55 -28.78 6.33
CA VAL A 346 -41.25 -29.48 6.37
C VAL A 346 -41.50 -30.99 6.34
N GLY A 347 -42.41 -31.50 7.22
CA GLY A 347 -42.75 -32.92 7.26
C GLY A 347 -43.25 -33.46 5.91
N TYR A 348 -44.11 -32.71 5.22
CA TYR A 348 -44.58 -33.07 3.89
C TYR A 348 -43.45 -33.11 2.84
N ARG A 349 -42.63 -32.06 2.79
CA ARG A 349 -41.50 -32.00 1.84
C ARG A 349 -40.44 -33.08 2.09
N VAL A 350 -40.13 -33.38 3.35
CA VAL A 350 -39.19 -34.45 3.73
C VAL A 350 -39.78 -35.84 3.36
N ALA A 351 -41.09 -36.07 3.55
CA ALA A 351 -41.72 -37.30 3.10
C ALA A 351 -41.61 -37.46 1.58
N GLN A 352 -41.81 -36.38 0.82
CA GLN A 352 -41.66 -36.36 -0.62
C GLN A 352 -40.19 -36.65 -1.04
N LEU A 353 -39.19 -36.07 -0.37
CA LEU A 353 -37.79 -36.36 -0.60
C LEU A 353 -37.46 -37.84 -0.33
N LYS A 354 -37.99 -38.43 0.75
CA LYS A 354 -37.84 -39.86 1.04
C LYS A 354 -38.48 -40.77 -0.02
N GLN A 355 -39.55 -40.35 -0.62
CA GLN A 355 -40.18 -41.08 -1.76
C GLN A 355 -39.29 -41.01 -3.03
N ILE A 356 -38.63 -39.89 -3.27
CA ILE A 356 -37.79 -39.65 -4.46
C ILE A 356 -36.44 -40.37 -4.35
N PHE A 357 -35.81 -40.27 -3.21
CA PHE A 357 -34.46 -40.82 -2.99
C PHE A 357 -34.45 -42.24 -2.37
N GLY A 358 -35.56 -42.66 -1.80
CA GLY A 358 -35.65 -43.98 -1.14
C GLY A 358 -34.61 -44.15 -0.02
N ASP A 359 -33.96 -45.32 0.00
CA ASP A 359 -32.92 -45.69 0.99
C ASP A 359 -31.63 -44.87 0.86
N ASP A 360 -31.43 -44.20 -0.25
CA ASP A 360 -30.24 -43.34 -0.47
C ASP A 360 -30.13 -42.25 0.60
N LEU A 361 -31.25 -41.72 1.13
CA LEU A 361 -31.19 -40.71 2.21
C LEU A 361 -30.81 -41.32 3.58
N ASP A 362 -30.79 -42.59 3.73
CA ASP A 362 -30.36 -43.27 4.97
C ASP A 362 -28.90 -43.73 4.87
N ASP A 363 -28.27 -43.68 3.66
CA ASP A 363 -26.87 -43.97 3.43
C ASP A 363 -26.00 -42.72 3.78
N PRO A 364 -25.06 -42.85 4.74
CA PRO A 364 -24.19 -41.75 5.14
C PRO A 364 -23.33 -41.19 4.00
N GLU A 365 -22.83 -42.02 3.10
CA GLU A 365 -21.97 -41.60 1.97
C GLU A 365 -22.79 -40.80 0.95
N VAL A 366 -23.99 -41.25 0.64
CA VAL A 366 -24.90 -40.55 -0.26
C VAL A 366 -25.31 -39.17 0.34
N ARG A 367 -25.59 -39.15 1.66
CA ARG A 367 -25.91 -37.88 2.35
C ARG A 367 -24.74 -36.91 2.30
N PHE A 368 -23.51 -37.38 2.50
CA PHE A 368 -22.31 -36.56 2.37
C PHE A 368 -22.16 -36.00 0.94
N GLU A 369 -22.28 -36.86 -0.07
CA GLU A 369 -22.19 -36.44 -1.47
C GLU A 369 -23.29 -35.43 -1.85
N LEU A 370 -24.57 -35.64 -1.40
CA LEU A 370 -25.66 -34.70 -1.59
C LEU A 370 -25.40 -33.34 -0.92
N GLU A 371 -24.90 -33.36 0.34
CA GLU A 371 -24.57 -32.12 1.04
C GLU A 371 -23.44 -31.36 0.33
N LEU A 372 -22.42 -32.07 -0.15
CA LEU A 372 -21.30 -31.51 -0.89
C LEU A 372 -21.76 -30.80 -2.16
N VAL A 373 -22.55 -31.43 -3.01
CA VAL A 373 -23.02 -30.82 -4.27
C VAL A 373 -24.05 -29.71 -4.04
N LEU A 374 -24.88 -29.80 -3.00
CA LEU A 374 -25.84 -28.76 -2.67
C LEU A 374 -25.22 -27.50 -2.05
N ARG A 375 -24.00 -27.62 -1.52
CA ARG A 375 -23.21 -26.47 -1.04
C ARG A 375 -22.39 -25.82 -2.15
N ALA A 376 -22.14 -26.54 -3.26
CA ALA A 376 -21.40 -26.03 -4.43
C ALA A 376 -22.24 -25.15 -5.32
N GLY A 377 -23.53 -25.43 -5.44
CA GLY A 377 -24.51 -24.70 -6.26
C GLY A 377 -25.28 -23.68 -5.46
#